data_9fdc0b8b313197fe16764255e2c5872e
#
_entry.id   9fdc0b8b313197fe16764255e2c5872e
#
_cell.length_a   1.000
_cell.length_b   1.000
_cell.length_c   1.000
_cell.angle_alpha   90.00
_cell.angle_beta   90.00
_cell.angle_gamma   90.00
#
_symmetry.space_group_name_H-M   'P 1'
#
loop_
_entity.id
_entity.type
_entity.pdbx_description
1 polymer ?
#
loop_
_entity_poly.entity_id
_entity_poly.type
_entity_poly.pdbx_seq_one_letter_code
_entity_poly.pdbx_strand_id
1 'polypeptide(L)'
;MKIKVQDTTPKNVRQFVFQLLDILSEIGIPTDKSDRRLERMAKACLAVGNIRKSFKDAISETANQFLKTRDIIAFENKYLSENISPGSYDDVRRLDLQLLVEAGIIINSASKRELATNSPNRGYALSAVFAELLQFYSTDLWNAKLEEFKAEIKSLKEELEKTRELQKIPVTLPNGKSLDLSFGEHNTLQKAIIEVFLPLFGFGAEVLYVGDTNNKFLYIEEEKLKELNFFTLEHEELPDVIAYSKEKNLLYLIEAYHSTGEWNEIRVRKISRKLQESGCIVNTVFFTAFENKNVFRTKAKDIAWETEVWIADSPEHLVHFNGYKFLEIHK
;
A
#
# COMPACT_ATOMS: atom_id res chain seq x y z
N MET A 1 19.24 1.40 23.15
CA MET A 1 18.38 2.61 22.92
C MET A 1 17.38 2.76 24.06
N LYS A 2 17.22 3.96 24.67
CA LYS A 2 16.27 4.18 25.77
C LYS A 2 15.04 4.93 25.26
N ILE A 3 13.90 4.25 25.18
CA ILE A 3 12.59 4.86 24.89
C ILE A 3 11.71 4.82 26.16
N LYS A 4 10.70 5.65 26.20
CA LYS A 4 9.66 5.60 27.25
C LYS A 4 8.62 4.54 26.87
N VAL A 5 8.74 3.37 27.48
CA VAL A 5 7.76 2.27 27.35
C VAL A 5 6.59 2.52 28.29
N GLN A 6 5.38 2.08 27.93
CA GLN A 6 4.17 2.23 28.77
C GLN A 6 4.39 1.66 30.17
N ASP A 7 3.89 2.36 31.19
CA ASP A 7 4.05 1.96 32.60
C ASP A 7 3.40 0.62 32.92
N THR A 8 2.36 0.24 32.19
CA THR A 8 1.67 -1.06 32.29
C THR A 8 2.48 -2.24 31.75
N THR A 9 3.56 -2.00 30.99
CA THR A 9 4.39 -3.05 30.39
C THR A 9 5.28 -3.69 31.48
N PRO A 10 5.21 -5.03 31.71
CA PRO A 10 6.03 -5.73 32.70
C PRO A 10 7.52 -5.59 32.45
N LYS A 11 8.34 -5.68 33.50
CA LYS A 11 9.80 -5.48 33.41
C LYS A 11 10.48 -6.42 32.42
N ASN A 12 10.10 -7.68 32.38
CA ASN A 12 10.64 -8.67 31.44
C ASN A 12 10.28 -8.34 29.98
N VAL A 13 9.05 -7.94 29.70
CA VAL A 13 8.61 -7.50 28.37
C VAL A 13 9.36 -6.23 27.95
N ARG A 14 9.48 -5.27 28.87
CA ARG A 14 10.22 -4.01 28.65
C ARG A 14 11.68 -4.28 28.27
N GLN A 15 12.32 -5.27 28.93
CA GLN A 15 13.68 -5.68 28.60
C GLN A 15 13.77 -6.23 27.16
N PHE A 16 12.86 -7.11 26.75
CA PHE A 16 12.83 -7.63 25.38
C PHE A 16 12.60 -6.52 24.35
N VAL A 17 11.72 -5.58 24.64
CA VAL A 17 11.49 -4.42 23.75
C VAL A 17 12.78 -3.62 23.55
N PHE A 18 13.51 -3.30 24.63
CA PHE A 18 14.77 -2.57 24.54
C PHE A 18 15.84 -3.36 23.77
N GLN A 19 16.02 -4.62 24.10
CA GLN A 19 16.99 -5.48 23.42
C GLN A 19 16.69 -5.62 21.94
N LEU A 20 15.41 -5.83 21.57
CA LEU A 20 15.02 -5.92 20.17
C LEU A 20 15.23 -4.59 19.43
N LEU A 21 14.92 -3.46 20.07
CA LEU A 21 15.16 -2.14 19.46
C LEU A 21 16.66 -1.86 19.27
N ASP A 22 17.51 -2.31 20.19
CA ASP A 22 18.96 -2.23 20.03
C ASP A 22 19.41 -3.07 18.82
N ILE A 23 18.93 -4.32 18.71
CA ILE A 23 19.19 -5.18 17.55
C ILE A 23 18.72 -4.50 16.25
N LEU A 24 17.48 -4.02 16.21
CA LEU A 24 16.91 -3.36 15.02
C LEU A 24 17.72 -2.10 14.62
N SER A 25 18.17 -1.33 15.59
CA SER A 25 19.05 -0.18 15.35
C SER A 25 20.41 -0.58 14.77
N GLU A 26 21.04 -1.65 15.32
CA GLU A 26 22.33 -2.15 14.83
C GLU A 26 22.28 -2.69 13.41
N ILE A 27 21.12 -3.24 12.98
CA ILE A 27 20.93 -3.68 11.60
C ILE A 27 20.43 -2.57 10.66
N GLY A 28 20.34 -1.32 11.16
CA GLY A 28 20.04 -0.14 10.35
C GLY A 28 18.54 0.13 10.14
N ILE A 29 17.66 -0.40 10.97
CA ILE A 29 16.24 -0.03 10.94
C ILE A 29 16.07 1.39 11.50
N PRO A 30 15.36 2.30 10.78
CA PRO A 30 15.10 3.66 11.26
C PRO A 30 14.39 3.68 12.61
N THR A 31 14.97 4.41 13.57
CA THR A 31 14.44 4.58 14.93
C THR A 31 14.05 6.02 15.25
N ASP A 32 13.84 6.83 14.23
CA ASP A 32 13.40 8.24 14.28
C ASP A 32 11.89 8.41 14.49
N LYS A 33 11.25 7.39 15.06
CA LYS A 33 9.81 7.37 15.34
C LYS A 33 9.54 7.70 16.82
N SER A 34 8.28 8.01 17.14
CA SER A 34 7.87 8.21 18.53
C SER A 34 8.11 6.95 19.38
N ASP A 35 8.39 7.13 20.65
CA ASP A 35 8.62 6.03 21.62
C ASP A 35 7.52 4.98 21.57
N ARG A 36 6.26 5.44 21.51
CA ARG A 36 5.09 4.55 21.42
C ARG A 36 5.09 3.73 20.14
N ARG A 37 5.49 4.33 19.02
CA ARG A 37 5.55 3.63 17.73
C ARG A 37 6.66 2.58 17.72
N LEU A 38 7.81 2.89 18.29
CA LEU A 38 8.93 1.95 18.43
C LEU A 38 8.56 0.78 19.36
N GLU A 39 7.91 1.06 20.49
CA GLU A 39 7.40 0.02 21.40
C GLU A 39 6.45 -0.93 20.67
N ARG A 40 5.47 -0.40 19.93
CA ARG A 40 4.51 -1.17 19.16
C ARG A 40 5.17 -2.04 18.11
N MET A 41 6.08 -1.47 17.32
CA MET A 41 6.83 -2.19 16.29
C MET A 41 7.64 -3.35 16.91
N ALA A 42 8.32 -3.12 18.03
CA ALA A 42 9.08 -4.16 18.71
C ALA A 42 8.15 -5.27 19.24
N LYS A 43 7.02 -4.92 19.86
CA LYS A 43 6.05 -5.90 20.36
C LYS A 43 5.43 -6.73 19.23
N ALA A 44 5.10 -6.11 18.10
CA ALA A 44 4.62 -6.85 16.92
C ALA A 44 5.66 -7.84 16.40
N CYS A 45 6.93 -7.45 16.36
CA CYS A 45 8.03 -8.35 15.98
C CYS A 45 8.17 -9.53 16.97
N LEU A 46 8.13 -9.27 18.29
CA LEU A 46 8.14 -10.31 19.33
C LEU A 46 6.97 -11.28 19.16
N ALA A 47 5.79 -10.76 18.85
CA ALA A 47 4.58 -11.55 18.64
C ALA A 47 4.72 -12.48 17.43
N VAL A 48 5.19 -11.94 16.30
CA VAL A 48 5.42 -12.71 15.06
C VAL A 48 6.41 -13.85 15.29
N GLY A 49 7.47 -13.62 16.07
CA GLY A 49 8.46 -14.63 16.43
C GLY A 49 8.04 -15.54 17.58
N ASN A 50 6.84 -15.37 18.17
CA ASN A 50 6.39 -16.07 19.39
C ASN A 50 7.36 -15.96 20.57
N ILE A 51 8.08 -14.84 20.68
CA ILE A 51 9.14 -14.64 21.66
C ILE A 51 8.51 -14.19 22.99
N ARG A 52 8.67 -15.02 24.03
CA ARG A 52 8.11 -14.79 25.36
C ARG A 52 9.11 -14.82 26.49
N LYS A 53 10.09 -15.70 26.39
CA LYS A 53 11.05 -15.97 27.48
C LYS A 53 12.50 -15.81 27.05
N SER A 54 12.81 -16.09 25.81
CA SER A 54 14.17 -16.03 25.25
C SER A 54 14.10 -15.76 23.75
N PHE A 55 15.08 -15.06 23.20
CA PHE A 55 15.28 -14.96 21.76
C PHE A 55 15.61 -16.30 21.10
N LYS A 56 16.10 -17.27 21.88
CA LYS A 56 16.33 -18.65 21.41
C LYS A 56 15.04 -19.37 21.03
N ASP A 57 13.89 -18.91 21.56
CA ASP A 57 12.58 -19.48 21.26
C ASP A 57 11.97 -18.91 19.96
N ALA A 58 12.69 -18.05 19.23
CA ALA A 58 12.18 -17.38 18.04
C ALA A 58 11.79 -18.42 16.97
N ILE A 59 10.55 -18.31 16.50
CA ILE A 59 9.99 -19.14 15.43
C ILE A 59 10.06 -18.35 14.12
N SER A 60 10.52 -19.02 13.06
CA SER A 60 10.62 -18.45 11.72
C SER A 60 9.61 -19.06 10.74
N GLU A 61 9.61 -18.57 9.50
CA GLU A 61 8.83 -19.10 8.38
C GLU A 61 9.09 -20.60 8.10
N THR A 62 10.25 -21.12 8.48
CA THR A 62 10.60 -22.55 8.29
C THR A 62 9.71 -23.49 9.10
N ALA A 63 9.10 -23.00 10.17
CA ALA A 63 8.13 -23.76 10.97
C ALA A 63 6.73 -23.83 10.31
N ASN A 64 6.53 -23.23 9.12
CA ASN A 64 5.24 -23.11 8.44
C ASN A 64 4.11 -22.48 9.29
N GLN A 65 4.47 -21.67 10.27
CA GLN A 65 3.54 -20.98 11.14
C GLN A 65 3.52 -19.49 10.78
N PHE A 66 2.48 -19.07 10.06
CA PHE A 66 2.24 -17.67 9.74
C PHE A 66 1.09 -17.13 10.57
N LEU A 67 1.34 -16.06 11.32
CA LEU A 67 0.32 -15.42 12.15
C LEU A 67 -0.46 -14.37 11.35
N LYS A 68 -1.79 -14.45 11.39
CA LYS A 68 -2.64 -13.36 10.89
C LYS A 68 -2.52 -12.15 11.81
N THR A 69 -2.80 -10.97 11.29
CA THR A 69 -2.74 -9.73 12.10
C THR A 69 -3.61 -9.81 13.37
N ARG A 70 -4.75 -10.49 13.29
CA ARG A 70 -5.62 -10.72 14.47
C ARG A 70 -4.95 -11.62 15.52
N ASP A 71 -4.17 -12.61 15.09
CA ASP A 71 -3.45 -13.49 16.02
C ASP A 71 -2.28 -12.75 16.67
N ILE A 72 -1.62 -11.84 15.91
CA ILE A 72 -0.59 -10.94 16.44
C ILE A 72 -1.20 -10.04 17.52
N ILE A 73 -2.34 -9.38 17.26
CA ILE A 73 -3.07 -8.56 18.23
C ILE A 73 -3.43 -9.38 19.50
N ALA A 74 -3.95 -10.60 19.30
CA ALA A 74 -4.29 -11.48 20.42
C ALA A 74 -3.07 -11.84 21.26
N PHE A 75 -1.92 -12.10 20.62
CA PHE A 75 -0.67 -12.38 21.31
C PHE A 75 -0.17 -11.16 22.09
N GLU A 76 -0.15 -9.97 21.46
CA GLU A 76 0.30 -8.73 22.10
C GLU A 76 -0.55 -8.39 23.34
N ASN A 77 -1.87 -8.50 23.22
CA ASN A 77 -2.79 -8.25 24.33
C ASN A 77 -2.60 -9.27 25.47
N LYS A 78 -2.37 -10.54 25.12
CA LYS A 78 -2.26 -11.62 26.12
C LYS A 78 -0.91 -11.66 26.82
N TYR A 79 0.19 -11.43 26.11
CA TYR A 79 1.54 -11.69 26.60
C TYR A 79 2.43 -10.45 26.74
N LEU A 80 2.12 -9.37 26.01
CA LEU A 80 2.95 -8.17 25.95
C LEU A 80 2.28 -6.92 26.56
N SER A 81 1.17 -7.15 27.30
CA SER A 81 0.42 -6.11 28.02
C SER A 81 -0.04 -4.95 27.12
N GLU A 82 -0.51 -5.28 25.93
CA GLU A 82 -1.20 -4.35 25.05
C GLU A 82 -2.72 -4.42 25.27
N ASN A 83 -3.41 -3.38 24.79
CA ASN A 83 -4.87 -3.34 24.73
C ASN A 83 -5.32 -2.83 23.36
N ILE A 84 -5.06 -3.63 22.34
CA ILE A 84 -5.36 -3.30 20.95
C ILE A 84 -6.73 -3.86 20.59
N SER A 85 -7.59 -3.01 20.04
CA SER A 85 -8.89 -3.45 19.50
C SER A 85 -8.70 -4.46 18.37
N PRO A 86 -9.47 -5.55 18.31
CA PRO A 86 -9.43 -6.49 17.17
C PRO A 86 -9.68 -5.85 15.82
N GLY A 87 -10.38 -4.70 15.77
CA GLY A 87 -10.62 -3.92 14.56
C GLY A 87 -9.40 -3.14 14.04
N SER A 88 -8.35 -2.97 14.86
CA SER A 88 -7.14 -2.22 14.49
C SER A 88 -6.14 -3.03 13.67
N TYR A 89 -6.57 -4.10 13.00
CA TYR A 89 -5.68 -4.98 12.25
C TYR A 89 -4.97 -4.28 11.08
N ASP A 90 -5.59 -3.27 10.48
CA ASP A 90 -4.99 -2.50 9.39
C ASP A 90 -3.88 -1.56 9.90
N ASP A 91 -4.10 -0.93 11.05
CA ASP A 91 -3.08 -0.11 11.70
C ASP A 91 -1.85 -0.93 12.09
N VAL A 92 -2.06 -2.12 12.67
CA VAL A 92 -0.94 -3.04 12.99
C VAL A 92 -0.17 -3.40 11.73
N ARG A 93 -0.87 -3.73 10.64
CA ARG A 93 -0.26 -4.05 9.36
C ARG A 93 0.59 -2.90 8.82
N ARG A 94 0.00 -1.71 8.70
CA ARG A 94 0.64 -0.54 8.06
C ARG A 94 1.69 0.13 8.92
N LEU A 95 1.45 0.18 10.22
CA LEU A 95 2.23 1.02 11.12
C LEU A 95 3.26 0.24 11.94
N ASP A 96 2.96 -1.01 12.32
CA ASP A 96 3.82 -1.80 13.20
C ASP A 96 4.63 -2.86 12.42
N LEU A 97 4.07 -3.43 11.32
CA LEU A 97 4.72 -4.52 10.58
C LEU A 97 5.39 -4.10 9.27
N GLN A 98 4.86 -3.10 8.57
CA GLN A 98 5.28 -2.78 7.19
C GLN A 98 6.78 -2.53 7.08
N LEU A 99 7.36 -1.72 7.96
CA LEU A 99 8.80 -1.41 7.93
C LEU A 99 9.65 -2.67 8.10
N LEU A 100 9.24 -3.59 8.98
CA LEU A 100 9.95 -4.85 9.22
C LEU A 100 9.83 -5.82 8.04
N VAL A 101 8.70 -5.78 7.33
CA VAL A 101 8.51 -6.54 6.08
C VAL A 101 9.39 -5.98 4.97
N GLU A 102 9.41 -4.67 4.78
CA GLU A 102 10.26 -3.99 3.79
C GLU A 102 11.75 -4.23 4.06
N ALA A 103 12.11 -4.35 5.32
CA ALA A 103 13.49 -4.66 5.74
C ALA A 103 13.85 -6.14 5.60
N GLY A 104 12.90 -7.04 5.26
CA GLY A 104 13.15 -8.48 5.17
C GLY A 104 13.29 -9.20 6.52
N ILE A 105 12.95 -8.54 7.62
CA ILE A 105 12.95 -9.11 8.98
C ILE A 105 11.72 -10.00 9.18
N ILE A 106 10.58 -9.54 8.68
CA ILE A 106 9.32 -10.28 8.68
C ILE A 106 8.95 -10.63 7.25
N ILE A 107 8.58 -11.87 7.03
CA ILE A 107 8.06 -12.37 5.77
C ILE A 107 6.54 -12.30 5.79
N ASN A 108 5.96 -11.68 4.76
CA ASN A 108 4.52 -11.73 4.50
C ASN A 108 4.25 -12.82 3.46
N SER A 109 3.58 -13.89 3.85
CA SER A 109 3.25 -15.01 2.95
C SER A 109 2.32 -14.61 1.79
N ALA A 110 1.64 -13.47 1.88
CA ALA A 110 0.80 -12.95 0.80
C ALA A 110 1.61 -12.52 -0.44
N SER A 111 2.92 -12.29 -0.29
CA SER A 111 3.83 -12.02 -1.40
C SER A 111 4.19 -13.26 -2.22
N LYS A 112 3.88 -14.47 -1.72
CA LYS A 112 4.07 -15.74 -2.44
C LYS A 112 2.83 -15.99 -3.32
N ARG A 113 2.98 -15.93 -4.64
CA ARG A 113 1.92 -16.09 -5.67
C ARG A 113 1.05 -17.35 -5.55
N GLU A 114 1.54 -18.37 -4.86
CA GLU A 114 0.90 -19.69 -4.76
C GLU A 114 -0.25 -19.77 -3.75
N LEU A 115 -0.44 -18.74 -2.93
CA LEU A 115 -1.44 -18.78 -1.87
C LEU A 115 -2.68 -17.97 -2.26
N ALA A 116 -3.83 -18.66 -2.37
CA ALA A 116 -5.13 -18.01 -2.57
C ALA A 116 -5.40 -16.93 -1.50
N THR A 117 -6.13 -15.89 -1.86
CA THR A 117 -6.43 -14.72 -1.00
C THR A 117 -7.01 -15.12 0.37
N ASN A 118 -7.73 -16.23 0.45
CA ASN A 118 -8.36 -16.76 1.67
C ASN A 118 -7.57 -17.91 2.31
N SER A 119 -6.32 -18.17 1.88
CA SER A 119 -5.53 -19.26 2.44
C SER A 119 -5.36 -19.10 3.96
N PRO A 120 -5.54 -20.18 4.75
CA PRO A 120 -5.23 -20.17 6.17
C PRO A 120 -3.75 -19.89 6.46
N ASN A 121 -2.88 -20.12 5.48
CA ASN A 121 -1.43 -19.91 5.57
C ASN A 121 -1.01 -18.46 5.23
N ARG A 122 -1.93 -17.55 4.96
CA ARG A 122 -1.62 -16.11 4.80
C ARG A 122 -1.38 -15.47 6.15
N GLY A 123 -0.22 -14.89 6.32
CA GLY A 123 0.15 -14.20 7.56
C GLY A 123 1.61 -13.73 7.55
N TYR A 124 2.13 -13.51 8.73
CA TYR A 124 3.46 -12.98 9.00
C TYR A 124 4.27 -13.99 9.80
N ALA A 125 5.54 -14.15 9.46
CA ALA A 125 6.52 -14.92 10.20
C ALA A 125 7.87 -14.20 10.22
N LEU A 126 8.76 -14.45 11.19
CA LEU A 126 10.13 -13.98 11.09
C LEU A 126 10.83 -14.66 9.91
N SER A 127 11.73 -13.94 9.24
CA SER A 127 12.65 -14.57 8.30
C SER A 127 13.56 -15.55 9.04
N ALA A 128 13.93 -16.63 8.36
CA ALA A 128 14.82 -17.65 8.95
C ALA A 128 16.15 -17.02 9.41
N VAL A 129 16.70 -16.13 8.58
CA VAL A 129 17.97 -15.43 8.83
C VAL A 129 17.90 -14.54 10.06
N PHE A 130 16.80 -13.80 10.25
CA PHE A 130 16.64 -12.94 11.42
C PHE A 130 16.37 -13.77 12.69
N ALA A 131 15.60 -14.84 12.61
CA ALA A 131 15.37 -15.72 13.74
C ALA A 131 16.68 -16.41 14.19
N GLU A 132 17.54 -16.79 13.24
CA GLU A 132 18.88 -17.30 13.54
C GLU A 132 19.73 -16.24 14.23
N LEU A 133 19.79 -15.01 13.70
CA LEU A 133 20.52 -13.92 14.33
C LEU A 133 20.11 -13.72 15.80
N LEU A 134 18.80 -13.74 16.08
CA LEU A 134 18.29 -13.56 17.44
C LEU A 134 18.81 -14.60 18.44
N GLN A 135 19.07 -15.84 17.97
CA GLN A 135 19.58 -16.90 18.84
C GLN A 135 21.01 -16.65 19.35
N PHE A 136 21.78 -15.82 18.61
CA PHE A 136 23.14 -15.44 18.98
C PHE A 136 23.23 -14.16 19.81
N TYR A 137 22.08 -13.50 20.08
CA TYR A 137 22.09 -12.27 20.85
C TYR A 137 22.72 -12.46 22.24
N SER A 138 23.63 -11.54 22.61
CA SER A 138 24.42 -11.61 23.85
C SER A 138 25.38 -12.82 23.98
N THR A 139 25.81 -13.40 22.87
CA THR A 139 26.90 -14.39 22.82
C THR A 139 28.17 -13.79 22.22
N ASP A 140 29.31 -14.45 22.38
CA ASP A 140 30.59 -14.02 21.78
C ASP A 140 30.54 -14.01 20.24
N LEU A 141 29.60 -14.75 19.63
CA LEU A 141 29.41 -14.82 18.18
C LEU A 141 28.52 -13.70 17.62
N TRP A 142 27.94 -12.86 18.48
CA TRP A 142 26.99 -11.82 18.07
C TRP A 142 27.52 -10.96 16.92
N ASN A 143 28.69 -10.37 17.06
CA ASN A 143 29.25 -9.46 16.06
C ASN A 143 29.48 -10.15 14.70
N ALA A 144 29.98 -11.38 14.72
CA ALA A 144 30.19 -12.16 13.49
C ALA A 144 28.85 -12.45 12.79
N LYS A 145 27.85 -12.91 13.54
CA LYS A 145 26.52 -13.22 13.02
C LYS A 145 25.76 -11.97 12.55
N LEU A 146 25.98 -10.84 13.19
CA LEU A 146 25.41 -9.56 12.77
C LEU A 146 25.95 -9.12 11.39
N GLU A 147 27.24 -9.27 11.15
CA GLU A 147 27.83 -8.91 9.85
C GLU A 147 27.41 -9.91 8.74
N GLU A 148 27.32 -11.19 9.05
CA GLU A 148 26.76 -12.21 8.13
C GLU A 148 25.32 -11.82 7.74
N PHE A 149 24.48 -11.51 8.73
CA PHE A 149 23.10 -11.08 8.52
C PHE A 149 22.99 -9.84 7.63
N LYS A 150 23.80 -8.81 7.90
CA LYS A 150 23.81 -7.58 7.10
C LYS A 150 24.18 -7.84 5.64
N ALA A 151 25.15 -8.70 5.39
CA ALA A 151 25.56 -9.08 4.05
C ALA A 151 24.46 -9.84 3.32
N GLU A 152 23.80 -10.79 3.99
CA GLU A 152 22.71 -11.59 3.42
C GLU A 152 21.47 -10.76 3.13
N ILE A 153 21.04 -9.89 4.04
CA ILE A 153 19.90 -8.99 3.82
C ILE A 153 20.16 -8.02 2.67
N LYS A 154 21.39 -7.53 2.52
CA LYS A 154 21.76 -6.70 1.38
C LYS A 154 21.61 -7.47 0.07
N SER A 155 22.11 -8.69 0.02
CA SER A 155 22.01 -9.56 -1.16
C SER A 155 20.54 -9.88 -1.50
N LEU A 156 19.72 -10.24 -0.50
CA LEU A 156 18.29 -10.49 -0.67
C LEU A 156 17.53 -9.25 -1.18
N LYS A 157 17.87 -8.06 -0.66
CA LYS A 157 17.26 -6.81 -1.15
C LYS A 157 17.60 -6.55 -2.60
N GLU A 158 18.87 -6.70 -3.00
CA GLU A 158 19.32 -6.54 -4.38
C GLU A 158 18.62 -7.56 -5.33
N GLU A 159 18.42 -8.77 -4.89
CA GLU A 159 17.71 -9.80 -5.64
C GLU A 159 16.21 -9.51 -5.75
N LEU A 160 15.57 -9.05 -4.67
CA LEU A 160 14.18 -8.62 -4.66
C LEU A 160 13.95 -7.39 -5.54
N GLU A 161 14.86 -6.42 -5.52
CA GLU A 161 14.81 -5.26 -6.40
C GLU A 161 14.94 -5.67 -7.87
N LYS A 162 15.88 -6.54 -8.22
CA LYS A 162 15.98 -7.10 -9.58
C LYS A 162 14.71 -7.84 -10.00
N THR A 163 14.13 -8.62 -9.10
CA THR A 163 12.89 -9.35 -9.36
C THR A 163 11.71 -8.39 -9.56
N ARG A 164 11.62 -7.32 -8.77
CA ARG A 164 10.61 -6.26 -8.93
C ARG A 164 10.78 -5.50 -10.23
N GLU A 165 12.02 -5.19 -10.64
CA GLU A 165 12.31 -4.57 -11.94
C GLU A 165 11.86 -5.46 -13.11
N LEU A 166 12.11 -6.77 -13.04
CA LEU A 166 11.66 -7.75 -14.03
C LEU A 166 10.14 -7.95 -14.09
N GLN A 167 9.42 -7.54 -13.04
CA GLN A 167 7.96 -7.69 -12.92
C GLN A 167 7.21 -6.39 -13.19
N LYS A 168 7.87 -5.32 -13.63
CA LYS A 168 7.19 -4.09 -14.01
C LYS A 168 6.12 -4.33 -15.08
N ILE A 169 5.06 -3.54 -15.00
CA ILE A 169 3.92 -3.62 -15.91
C ILE A 169 4.11 -2.53 -16.98
N PRO A 170 4.53 -2.87 -18.20
CA PRO A 170 4.66 -1.89 -19.26
C PRO A 170 3.29 -1.37 -19.68
N VAL A 171 3.18 -0.05 -19.82
CA VAL A 171 1.97 0.67 -20.25
C VAL A 171 2.32 1.61 -21.36
N THR A 172 1.50 1.62 -22.42
CA THR A 172 1.63 2.56 -23.52
C THR A 172 0.58 3.65 -23.43
N LEU A 173 1.01 4.90 -23.29
CA LEU A 173 0.11 6.04 -23.28
C LEU A 173 -0.48 6.32 -24.66
N PRO A 174 -1.63 7.00 -24.79
CA PRO A 174 -2.22 7.37 -26.07
C PRO A 174 -1.29 8.17 -27.00
N ASN A 175 -0.32 8.90 -26.45
CA ASN A 175 0.68 9.65 -27.20
C ASN A 175 1.90 8.80 -27.65
N GLY A 176 1.87 7.48 -27.41
CA GLY A 176 2.93 6.53 -27.78
C GLY A 176 4.11 6.45 -26.79
N LYS A 177 4.11 7.25 -25.72
CA LYS A 177 5.13 7.11 -24.65
C LYS A 177 4.87 5.81 -23.87
N SER A 178 5.94 5.11 -23.48
CA SER A 178 5.86 3.93 -22.63
C SER A 178 6.26 4.28 -21.21
N LEU A 179 5.54 3.71 -20.24
CA LEU A 179 5.80 3.81 -18.80
C LEU A 179 5.90 2.40 -18.22
N ASP A 180 6.62 2.26 -17.13
CA ASP A 180 6.70 1.01 -16.37
C ASP A 180 6.08 1.20 -14.99
N LEU A 181 4.86 0.70 -14.80
CA LEU A 181 4.21 0.66 -13.49
C LEU A 181 4.83 -0.42 -12.61
N SER A 182 4.85 -0.21 -11.32
CA SER A 182 5.22 -1.24 -10.35
C SER A 182 4.28 -2.44 -10.43
N PHE A 183 4.78 -3.61 -10.10
CA PHE A 183 3.96 -4.83 -10.06
C PHE A 183 2.85 -4.73 -9.01
N GLY A 184 1.63 -5.13 -9.37
CA GLY A 184 0.46 -5.21 -8.46
C GLY A 184 -0.88 -5.18 -9.19
N GLU A 185 -1.92 -5.74 -8.56
CA GLU A 185 -3.29 -5.78 -9.11
C GLU A 185 -3.83 -4.37 -9.37
N HIS A 186 -3.57 -3.42 -8.45
CA HIS A 186 -3.91 -2.01 -8.64
C HIS A 186 -3.33 -1.43 -9.95
N ASN A 187 -2.05 -1.64 -10.17
CA ASN A 187 -1.36 -1.11 -11.35
C ASN A 187 -1.74 -1.87 -12.64
N THR A 188 -2.15 -3.13 -12.53
CA THR A 188 -2.77 -3.86 -13.65
C THR A 188 -4.09 -3.20 -14.06
N LEU A 189 -4.88 -2.74 -13.09
CA LEU A 189 -6.11 -2.01 -13.37
C LEU A 189 -5.82 -0.61 -13.96
N GLN A 190 -4.78 0.09 -13.49
CA GLN A 190 -4.34 1.35 -14.11
C GLN A 190 -3.93 1.16 -15.58
N LYS A 191 -3.21 0.08 -15.89
CA LYS A 191 -2.91 -0.28 -17.28
C LYS A 191 -4.17 -0.44 -18.11
N ALA A 192 -5.16 -1.16 -17.60
CA ALA A 192 -6.44 -1.34 -18.28
C ALA A 192 -7.20 -0.02 -18.48
N ILE A 193 -7.13 0.90 -17.51
CA ILE A 193 -7.68 2.26 -17.67
C ILE A 193 -7.03 2.97 -18.86
N ILE A 194 -5.69 2.93 -18.96
CA ILE A 194 -4.97 3.67 -20.00
C ILE A 194 -5.10 3.02 -21.37
N GLU A 195 -4.98 1.69 -21.46
CA GLU A 195 -4.91 0.98 -22.74
C GLU A 195 -6.26 0.46 -23.25
N VAL A 196 -7.29 0.38 -22.38
CA VAL A 196 -8.62 -0.13 -22.77
C VAL A 196 -9.70 0.93 -22.57
N PHE A 197 -9.86 1.47 -21.34
CA PHE A 197 -10.91 2.44 -21.07
C PHE A 197 -10.76 3.74 -21.88
N LEU A 198 -9.59 4.37 -21.86
CA LEU A 198 -9.37 5.64 -22.58
C LEU A 198 -9.56 5.52 -24.08
N PRO A 199 -9.10 4.46 -24.79
CA PRO A 199 -9.44 4.26 -26.19
C PRO A 199 -10.95 4.12 -26.48
N LEU A 200 -11.72 3.52 -25.57
CA LEU A 200 -13.17 3.31 -25.76
C LEU A 200 -14.00 4.55 -25.41
N PHE A 201 -13.66 5.22 -24.31
CA PHE A 201 -14.51 6.27 -23.72
C PHE A 201 -13.81 7.62 -23.50
N GLY A 202 -12.52 7.71 -23.85
CA GLY A 202 -11.73 8.92 -23.62
C GLY A 202 -11.89 10.00 -24.70
N PHE A 203 -12.51 9.71 -25.86
CA PHE A 203 -12.67 10.67 -26.96
C PHE A 203 -11.35 11.37 -27.34
N GLY A 204 -10.31 10.56 -27.58
CA GLY A 204 -8.98 11.07 -27.91
C GLY A 204 -8.27 11.74 -26.72
N ALA A 205 -8.62 11.41 -25.51
CA ALA A 205 -8.00 11.99 -24.32
C ALA A 205 -6.50 11.69 -24.24
N GLU A 206 -5.76 12.74 -23.91
CA GLU A 206 -4.34 12.62 -23.54
C GLU A 206 -4.22 12.38 -22.03
N VAL A 207 -3.31 11.51 -21.63
CA VAL A 207 -2.98 11.29 -20.22
C VAL A 207 -2.11 12.45 -19.75
N LEU A 208 -2.51 13.13 -18.68
CA LEU A 208 -1.80 14.24 -18.07
C LEU A 208 -1.05 13.85 -16.79
N TYR A 209 -1.51 12.81 -16.12
CA TYR A 209 -0.90 12.33 -14.88
C TYR A 209 -1.14 10.83 -14.71
N VAL A 210 -0.12 10.14 -14.22
CA VAL A 210 -0.20 8.75 -13.75
C VAL A 210 0.56 8.65 -12.43
N GLY A 211 -0.16 8.27 -11.38
CA GLY A 211 0.43 7.88 -10.10
C GLY A 211 0.76 6.39 -10.10
N ASP A 212 1.82 6.00 -9.41
CA ASP A 212 2.17 4.61 -9.19
C ASP A 212 2.29 4.32 -7.68
N THR A 213 2.09 3.10 -7.27
CA THR A 213 2.17 2.69 -5.86
C THR A 213 3.51 3.04 -5.21
N ASN A 214 4.61 2.96 -5.96
CA ASN A 214 5.96 3.25 -5.50
C ASN A 214 6.46 4.64 -5.92
N ASN A 215 5.89 5.23 -6.98
CA ASN A 215 6.23 6.56 -7.48
C ASN A 215 4.98 7.35 -7.83
N LYS A 216 4.51 8.15 -6.88
CA LYS A 216 3.27 8.94 -7.03
C LYS A 216 3.27 9.91 -8.21
N PHE A 217 4.42 10.29 -8.73
CA PHE A 217 4.56 11.14 -9.91
C PHE A 217 5.31 10.40 -11.02
N LEU A 218 4.81 9.22 -11.40
CA LEU A 218 5.44 8.42 -12.46
C LEU A 218 5.40 9.15 -13.81
N TYR A 219 4.30 9.83 -14.10
CA TYR A 219 4.12 10.64 -15.29
C TYR A 219 3.33 11.89 -14.99
N ILE A 220 3.75 13.04 -15.52
CA ILE A 220 3.08 14.32 -15.36
C ILE A 220 3.36 15.24 -16.54
N GLU A 221 2.30 15.88 -17.07
CA GLU A 221 2.34 16.95 -18.07
C GLU A 221 2.01 18.28 -17.38
N GLU A 222 2.99 18.83 -16.64
CA GLU A 222 2.79 20.01 -15.80
C GLU A 222 2.29 21.24 -16.56
N GLU A 223 2.79 21.48 -17.77
CA GLU A 223 2.39 22.63 -18.60
C GLU A 223 0.92 22.55 -18.96
N LYS A 224 0.44 21.38 -19.40
CA LYS A 224 -0.96 21.16 -19.74
C LYS A 224 -1.89 21.28 -18.52
N LEU A 225 -1.47 20.76 -17.37
CA LEU A 225 -2.23 20.92 -16.14
C LEU A 225 -2.32 22.39 -15.71
N LYS A 226 -1.26 23.18 -15.88
CA LYS A 226 -1.26 24.63 -15.65
C LYS A 226 -2.18 25.39 -16.64
N GLU A 227 -2.16 25.02 -17.93
CA GLU A 227 -3.05 25.59 -18.95
C GLU A 227 -4.53 25.38 -18.61
N LEU A 228 -4.87 24.24 -18.02
CA LEU A 228 -6.22 23.93 -17.55
C LEU A 228 -6.57 24.57 -16.20
N ASN A 229 -5.65 25.32 -15.59
CA ASN A 229 -5.76 25.83 -14.23
C ASN A 229 -6.05 24.72 -13.20
N PHE A 230 -5.49 23.52 -13.43
CA PHE A 230 -5.59 22.46 -12.45
C PHE A 230 -4.85 22.86 -11.18
N PHE A 231 -5.41 22.59 -10.01
CA PHE A 231 -4.79 22.97 -8.73
C PHE A 231 -3.42 22.33 -8.53
N THR A 232 -2.60 22.92 -7.66
CA THR A 232 -1.27 22.38 -7.33
C THR A 232 -1.40 20.98 -6.77
N LEU A 233 -0.59 20.06 -7.32
CA LEU A 233 -0.62 18.65 -6.99
C LEU A 233 -0.03 18.43 -5.59
N GLU A 234 -0.89 18.15 -4.60
CA GLU A 234 -0.50 17.70 -3.26
C GLU A 234 -0.67 16.19 -3.16
N HIS A 235 0.30 15.51 -2.56
CA HIS A 235 0.47 14.05 -2.59
C HIS A 235 -0.72 13.19 -2.10
N GLU A 236 -1.64 13.73 -1.30
CA GLU A 236 -2.65 12.91 -0.62
C GLU A 236 -4.02 12.86 -1.32
N GLU A 237 -4.21 13.63 -2.40
CA GLU A 237 -5.53 13.87 -2.95
C GLU A 237 -5.69 13.56 -4.44
N LEU A 238 -4.59 13.22 -5.12
CA LEU A 238 -4.63 12.96 -6.56
C LEU A 238 -5.30 11.63 -6.90
N PRO A 239 -6.06 11.58 -8.00
CA PRO A 239 -6.50 10.33 -8.58
C PRO A 239 -5.31 9.54 -9.16
N ASP A 240 -5.53 8.27 -9.46
CA ASP A 240 -4.49 7.42 -10.05
C ASP A 240 -4.13 7.82 -11.48
N VAL A 241 -5.12 8.27 -12.26
CA VAL A 241 -4.95 8.73 -13.63
C VAL A 241 -5.75 10.01 -13.86
N ILE A 242 -5.10 11.03 -14.45
CA ILE A 242 -5.77 12.22 -14.98
C ILE A 242 -5.58 12.23 -16.49
N ALA A 243 -6.67 12.38 -17.22
CA ALA A 243 -6.64 12.51 -18.68
C ALA A 243 -7.57 13.65 -19.15
N TYR A 244 -7.28 14.24 -20.29
CA TYR A 244 -8.04 15.33 -20.86
C TYR A 244 -8.36 15.13 -22.33
N SER A 245 -9.63 15.18 -22.67
CA SER A 245 -10.09 15.21 -24.06
C SER A 245 -10.32 16.67 -24.49
N LYS A 246 -9.49 17.13 -25.41
CA LYS A 246 -9.66 18.45 -26.03
C LYS A 246 -10.93 18.48 -26.91
N GLU A 247 -11.25 17.37 -27.56
CA GLU A 247 -12.44 17.25 -28.41
C GLU A 247 -13.75 17.52 -27.64
N LYS A 248 -13.86 16.94 -26.44
CA LYS A 248 -15.05 17.08 -25.59
C LYS A 248 -14.94 18.16 -24.54
N ASN A 249 -13.79 18.81 -24.42
CA ASN A 249 -13.44 19.70 -23.28
C ASN A 249 -13.75 19.00 -21.95
N LEU A 250 -13.26 17.78 -21.78
CA LEU A 250 -13.61 16.90 -20.68
C LEU A 250 -12.37 16.40 -19.96
N LEU A 251 -12.32 16.65 -18.64
CA LEU A 251 -11.26 16.20 -17.75
C LEU A 251 -11.71 14.93 -17.02
N TYR A 252 -10.95 13.87 -17.18
CA TYR A 252 -11.17 12.58 -16.54
C TYR A 252 -10.32 12.49 -15.28
N LEU A 253 -10.95 12.25 -14.14
CA LEU A 253 -10.31 11.93 -12.87
C LEU A 253 -10.64 10.48 -12.52
N ILE A 254 -9.67 9.58 -12.66
CA ILE A 254 -9.92 8.13 -12.64
C ILE A 254 -9.17 7.48 -11.50
N GLU A 255 -9.89 6.72 -10.69
CA GLU A 255 -9.38 5.90 -9.60
C GLU A 255 -9.42 4.42 -9.97
N ALA A 256 -8.32 3.72 -9.75
CA ALA A 256 -8.23 2.28 -9.85
C ALA A 256 -8.54 1.65 -8.48
N TYR A 257 -9.76 1.19 -8.29
CA TYR A 257 -10.15 0.61 -7.01
C TYR A 257 -9.53 -0.77 -6.78
N HIS A 258 -8.76 -0.91 -5.72
CA HIS A 258 -8.25 -2.22 -5.27
C HIS A 258 -8.72 -2.56 -3.86
N SER A 259 -8.47 -1.72 -2.87
CA SER A 259 -8.90 -1.90 -1.47
C SER A 259 -9.58 -0.66 -0.91
N THR A 260 -9.18 0.49 -1.40
CA THR A 260 -9.69 1.84 -1.11
C THR A 260 -9.52 2.67 -2.37
N GLY A 261 -10.09 3.87 -2.41
CA GLY A 261 -9.85 4.83 -3.48
C GLY A 261 -11.08 5.15 -4.34
N GLU A 262 -12.28 4.62 -3.99
CA GLU A 262 -13.50 4.99 -4.67
C GLU A 262 -13.81 6.49 -4.55
N TRP A 263 -14.46 7.05 -5.57
CA TRP A 263 -15.03 8.40 -5.51
C TRP A 263 -16.26 8.39 -4.60
N ASN A 264 -16.07 8.71 -3.32
CA ASN A 264 -17.15 8.95 -2.38
C ASN A 264 -17.53 10.46 -2.36
N GLU A 265 -18.68 10.81 -1.78
CA GLU A 265 -19.20 12.19 -1.79
C GLU A 265 -18.23 13.22 -1.19
N ILE A 266 -17.51 12.86 -0.11
CA ILE A 266 -16.58 13.79 0.55
C ILE A 266 -15.44 14.13 -0.39
N ARG A 267 -14.87 13.13 -1.05
CA ARG A 267 -13.74 13.28 -1.96
C ARG A 267 -14.12 14.04 -3.23
N VAL A 268 -15.28 13.72 -3.82
CA VAL A 268 -15.82 14.44 -4.98
C VAL A 268 -16.00 15.91 -4.65
N ARG A 269 -16.67 16.26 -3.53
CA ARG A 269 -16.87 17.65 -3.11
C ARG A 269 -15.55 18.39 -2.87
N LYS A 270 -14.56 17.71 -2.26
CA LYS A 270 -13.25 18.30 -1.97
C LYS A 270 -12.50 18.65 -3.25
N ILE A 271 -12.42 17.71 -4.19
CA ILE A 271 -11.74 17.93 -5.47
C ILE A 271 -12.48 18.96 -6.32
N SER A 272 -13.81 18.86 -6.43
CA SER A 272 -14.62 19.84 -7.17
C SER A 272 -14.41 21.26 -6.65
N ARG A 273 -14.34 21.46 -5.33
CA ARG A 273 -14.05 22.74 -4.73
C ARG A 273 -12.65 23.26 -5.10
N LYS A 274 -11.63 22.40 -5.04
CA LYS A 274 -10.26 22.76 -5.43
C LYS A 274 -10.17 23.16 -6.91
N LEU A 275 -10.84 22.43 -7.80
CA LEU A 275 -10.92 22.78 -9.22
C LEU A 275 -11.59 24.14 -9.44
N GLN A 276 -12.66 24.43 -8.71
CA GLN A 276 -13.33 25.72 -8.78
C GLN A 276 -12.44 26.85 -8.25
N GLU A 277 -11.80 26.67 -7.11
CA GLU A 277 -10.90 27.64 -6.48
C GLU A 277 -9.66 27.94 -7.34
N SER A 278 -9.16 26.95 -8.09
CA SER A 278 -8.03 27.14 -9.03
C SER A 278 -8.44 27.79 -10.37
N GLY A 279 -9.74 27.95 -10.62
CA GLY A 279 -10.26 28.49 -11.89
C GLY A 279 -10.25 27.47 -13.03
N CYS A 280 -10.24 26.19 -12.73
CA CYS A 280 -10.40 25.13 -13.72
C CYS A 280 -11.86 25.07 -14.17
N ILE A 281 -12.14 25.50 -15.41
CA ILE A 281 -13.49 25.63 -15.97
C ILE A 281 -13.88 24.50 -16.92
N VAL A 282 -13.03 23.47 -17.06
CA VAL A 282 -13.32 22.33 -17.91
C VAL A 282 -14.36 21.42 -17.27
N ASN A 283 -15.19 20.78 -18.08
CA ASN A 283 -16.10 19.75 -17.59
C ASN A 283 -15.28 18.61 -16.96
N THR A 284 -15.64 18.21 -15.76
CA THR A 284 -14.89 17.17 -15.04
C THR A 284 -15.80 15.98 -14.78
N VAL A 285 -15.28 14.79 -15.04
CA VAL A 285 -15.95 13.52 -14.75
C VAL A 285 -15.07 12.65 -13.83
N PHE A 286 -15.71 12.07 -12.85
CA PHE A 286 -15.08 11.22 -11.85
C PHE A 286 -15.39 9.76 -12.16
N PHE A 287 -14.36 8.95 -12.42
CA PHE A 287 -14.49 7.53 -12.69
C PHE A 287 -13.88 6.69 -11.59
N THR A 288 -14.62 5.70 -11.09
CA THR A 288 -14.03 4.60 -10.33
C THR A 288 -13.96 3.36 -11.21
N ALA A 289 -12.75 2.88 -11.46
CA ALA A 289 -12.53 1.63 -12.19
C ALA A 289 -12.45 0.46 -11.21
N PHE A 290 -13.13 -0.64 -11.54
CA PHE A 290 -13.09 -1.90 -10.81
C PHE A 290 -12.55 -3.02 -11.70
N GLU A 291 -11.85 -3.98 -11.10
CA GLU A 291 -11.37 -5.16 -11.81
C GLU A 291 -12.53 -6.00 -12.35
N ASN A 292 -13.54 -6.25 -11.51
CA ASN A 292 -14.67 -7.13 -11.83
C ASN A 292 -15.96 -6.72 -11.11
N LYS A 293 -17.09 -7.27 -11.60
CA LYS A 293 -18.43 -7.00 -11.05
C LYS A 293 -18.61 -7.40 -9.59
N ASN A 294 -17.89 -8.39 -9.11
CA ASN A 294 -18.04 -8.83 -7.71
C ASN A 294 -17.45 -7.79 -6.75
N VAL A 295 -16.28 -7.24 -7.07
CA VAL A 295 -15.69 -6.15 -6.31
C VAL A 295 -16.57 -4.91 -6.33
N PHE A 296 -17.06 -4.52 -7.52
CA PHE A 296 -18.00 -3.39 -7.67
C PHE A 296 -19.25 -3.56 -6.79
N ARG A 297 -19.91 -4.72 -6.82
CA ARG A 297 -21.15 -4.96 -6.02
C ARG A 297 -20.93 -4.75 -4.52
N THR A 298 -19.78 -5.07 -3.99
CA THR A 298 -19.47 -4.88 -2.57
C THR A 298 -19.31 -3.41 -2.20
N LYS A 299 -19.01 -2.55 -3.17
CA LYS A 299 -18.66 -1.14 -3.01
C LYS A 299 -19.66 -0.15 -3.61
N ALA A 300 -20.63 -0.63 -4.36
CA ALA A 300 -21.61 0.22 -5.03
C ALA A 300 -22.33 1.21 -4.10
N LYS A 301 -22.52 0.85 -2.81
CA LYS A 301 -23.14 1.72 -1.80
C LYS A 301 -22.28 2.92 -1.39
N ASP A 302 -20.95 2.85 -1.60
CA ASP A 302 -19.98 3.86 -1.18
C ASP A 302 -19.67 4.84 -2.34
N ILE A 303 -20.13 4.54 -3.57
CA ILE A 303 -19.93 5.37 -4.76
C ILE A 303 -20.82 6.61 -4.69
N ALA A 304 -20.24 7.78 -4.92
CA ALA A 304 -20.95 9.05 -4.94
C ALA A 304 -21.90 9.16 -6.13
N TRP A 305 -23.03 9.88 -5.95
CA TRP A 305 -23.84 10.34 -7.04
C TRP A 305 -23.07 11.33 -7.94
N GLU A 306 -23.44 11.45 -9.18
CA GLU A 306 -22.80 12.28 -10.22
C GLU A 306 -21.37 11.81 -10.55
N THR A 307 -21.13 10.50 -10.45
CA THR A 307 -19.88 9.83 -10.85
C THR A 307 -20.15 8.62 -11.74
N GLU A 308 -19.11 8.12 -12.37
CA GLU A 308 -19.14 7.03 -13.33
C GLU A 308 -18.36 5.82 -12.80
N VAL A 309 -18.76 4.64 -13.21
CA VAL A 309 -18.04 3.39 -12.92
C VAL A 309 -17.73 2.65 -14.20
N TRP A 310 -16.47 2.22 -14.31
CA TRP A 310 -16.03 1.29 -15.32
C TRP A 310 -15.56 -0.02 -14.70
N ILE A 311 -15.82 -1.14 -15.39
CA ILE A 311 -15.47 -2.48 -14.89
C ILE A 311 -14.65 -3.21 -15.95
N ALA A 312 -13.39 -3.52 -15.62
CA ALA A 312 -12.42 -4.03 -16.58
C ALA A 312 -12.79 -5.41 -17.18
N ASP A 313 -13.55 -6.26 -16.46
CA ASP A 313 -14.05 -7.54 -16.99
C ASP A 313 -15.25 -7.40 -17.96
N SER A 314 -15.76 -6.18 -18.14
CA SER A 314 -16.86 -5.86 -19.06
C SER A 314 -16.58 -4.50 -19.72
N PRO A 315 -15.48 -4.38 -20.48
CA PRO A 315 -14.87 -3.10 -20.83
C PRO A 315 -15.73 -2.19 -21.73
N GLU A 316 -16.70 -2.74 -22.45
CA GLU A 316 -17.59 -1.97 -23.33
C GLU A 316 -18.75 -1.30 -22.59
N HIS A 317 -18.84 -1.44 -21.28
CA HIS A 317 -19.97 -0.97 -20.48
C HIS A 317 -19.56 0.02 -19.42
N LEU A 318 -20.45 1.00 -19.18
CA LEU A 318 -20.36 1.97 -18.07
C LEU A 318 -21.55 1.82 -17.14
N VAL A 319 -21.35 2.12 -15.88
CA VAL A 319 -22.43 2.31 -14.90
C VAL A 319 -22.46 3.79 -14.51
N HIS A 320 -23.57 4.44 -14.72
CA HIS A 320 -23.77 5.86 -14.45
C HIS A 320 -24.54 6.06 -13.15
N PHE A 321 -23.93 6.73 -12.18
CA PHE A 321 -24.59 7.19 -10.96
C PHE A 321 -25.10 8.63 -11.13
N ASN A 322 -25.63 8.95 -12.30
CA ASN A 322 -25.99 10.29 -12.69
C ASN A 322 -27.50 10.45 -12.82
N GLY A 323 -28.00 11.65 -12.50
CA GLY A 323 -29.31 12.12 -12.89
C GLY A 323 -29.29 12.76 -14.28
N TYR A 324 -29.80 14.00 -14.39
CA TYR A 324 -29.92 14.71 -15.67
C TYR A 324 -28.57 15.11 -16.29
N LYS A 325 -27.50 15.26 -15.54
CA LYS A 325 -26.17 15.66 -16.04
C LYS A 325 -25.63 14.72 -17.10
N PHE A 326 -25.87 13.41 -16.95
CA PHE A 326 -25.50 12.42 -17.95
C PHE A 326 -26.06 12.76 -19.34
N LEU A 327 -27.33 13.18 -19.38
CA LEU A 327 -28.05 13.52 -20.61
C LEU A 327 -27.49 14.80 -21.29
N GLU A 328 -26.85 15.66 -20.53
CA GLU A 328 -26.23 16.89 -21.05
C GLU A 328 -24.85 16.68 -21.62
N ILE A 329 -24.07 15.77 -21.01
CA ILE A 329 -22.69 15.45 -21.44
C ILE A 329 -22.67 14.63 -22.74
N HIS A 330 -23.67 13.81 -22.95
CA HIS A 330 -23.75 12.89 -24.09
C HIS A 330 -24.68 13.37 -25.22
N LYS A 331 -25.22 14.60 -25.11
CA LYS A 331 -25.85 15.30 -26.22
C LYS A 331 -24.80 16.05 -27.03
#